data_e19b76c50cecd83d7afc8f16f29be0c7
#
_entry.id   e19b76c50cecd83d7afc8f16f29be0c7
#
_cell.length_a   1.000
_cell.length_b   1.000
_cell.length_c   1.000
_cell.angle_alpha   90.00
_cell.angle_beta   90.00
_cell.angle_gamma   90.00
#
_symmetry.space_group_name_H-M   'P 1'
#
loop_
_entity.id
_entity.type
_entity.pdbx_description
1 polymer ?
#
loop_
_entity_poly.entity_id
_entity_poly.type
_entity_poly.pdbx_seq_one_letter_code
_entity_poly.pdbx_strand_id
1 'polypeptide(L)'
;MRACRLLLAVLGTVTLAGCASLFYPIKYPSQTYTIAGKPMTLATKKCKTDRKDCVVDVDPTPDPMANWAPAVIDVDTTAPTSGNAIHWRIKDIDNWTFADPGIVFKDGAGQRQFSCVHTRFAIQCKNDRGVGAYEYRIRVLKNGEGPPIETDPWVINR
;
A
#
# COMPACT_ATOMS: atom_id res chain seq x y z
N MET A 1 18.12 10.64 -19.33
CA MET A 1 17.69 11.45 -20.48
C MET A 1 17.82 10.60 -21.74
N ARG A 2 16.75 10.03 -22.26
CA ARG A 2 16.74 9.33 -23.55
C ARG A 2 15.95 10.18 -24.51
N ALA A 3 16.64 10.71 -25.50
CA ALA A 3 16.11 11.57 -26.54
C ALA A 3 15.17 10.79 -27.46
N CYS A 4 13.96 11.30 -27.65
CA CYS A 4 13.03 10.86 -28.67
C CYS A 4 13.54 11.42 -30.02
N ARG A 5 14.06 10.56 -30.94
CA ARG A 5 14.45 10.97 -32.28
C ARG A 5 13.21 11.07 -33.15
N LEU A 6 12.95 12.29 -33.62
CA LEU A 6 11.97 12.58 -34.66
C LEU A 6 12.50 12.03 -36.00
N LEU A 7 11.77 11.09 -36.59
CA LEU A 7 11.93 10.72 -38.03
C LEU A 7 10.81 11.46 -38.79
N LEU A 8 11.21 12.46 -39.60
CA LEU A 8 10.35 13.07 -40.61
C LEU A 8 10.22 12.10 -41.80
N ALA A 9 9.02 11.61 -42.04
CA ALA A 9 8.63 11.03 -43.32
C ALA A 9 7.48 11.87 -43.90
N VAL A 10 7.70 12.32 -45.11
CA VAL A 10 6.80 13.16 -45.89
C VAL A 10 5.65 12.32 -46.45
N LEU A 11 4.45 12.91 -46.49
CA LEU A 11 3.18 12.50 -47.10
C LEU A 11 2.21 11.64 -46.23
N GLY A 12 1.20 12.34 -45.70
CA GLY A 12 -0.20 11.89 -45.69
C GLY A 12 -0.60 10.91 -44.59
N THR A 13 -0.94 11.43 -43.54
CA THR A 13 -1.81 11.04 -42.41
C THR A 13 -1.14 11.31 -41.09
N VAL A 14 -1.60 12.35 -40.42
CA VAL A 14 -1.25 12.60 -39.01
C VAL A 14 -1.93 11.50 -38.19
N THR A 15 -1.25 10.40 -38.00
CA THR A 15 -1.57 9.50 -36.89
C THR A 15 -1.06 10.16 -35.63
N LEU A 16 -1.98 10.73 -34.84
CA LEU A 16 -1.73 11.05 -33.45
C LEU A 16 -1.20 9.77 -32.78
N ALA A 17 0.12 9.66 -32.71
CA ALA A 17 0.73 8.74 -31.77
C ALA A 17 0.33 9.21 -30.37
N GLY A 18 -0.83 8.76 -29.92
CA GLY A 18 -1.25 8.93 -28.55
C GLY A 18 -0.12 8.41 -27.68
N CYS A 19 0.43 9.28 -26.83
CA CYS A 19 1.23 8.81 -25.71
C CYS A 19 0.37 7.77 -24.98
N ALA A 20 0.64 6.48 -25.23
CA ALA A 20 0.08 5.43 -24.42
C ALA A 20 0.53 5.77 -23.00
N SER A 21 -0.38 6.34 -22.20
CA SER A 21 -0.20 6.43 -20.77
C SER A 21 0.13 5.00 -20.35
N LEU A 22 1.35 4.80 -19.89
CA LEU A 22 1.77 3.56 -19.28
C LEU A 22 0.81 3.36 -18.10
N PHE A 23 -0.26 2.60 -18.34
CA PHE A 23 -1.09 2.08 -17.28
C PHE A 23 -0.18 1.18 -16.46
N TYR A 24 0.35 1.72 -15.36
CA TYR A 24 0.99 0.88 -14.36
C TYR A 24 -0.06 -0.16 -13.94
N PRO A 25 0.22 -1.45 -14.08
CA PRO A 25 -0.74 -2.48 -13.74
C PRO A 25 -1.18 -2.27 -12.29
N ILE A 26 -2.49 -2.35 -12.04
CA ILE A 26 -3.04 -2.30 -10.68
C ILE A 26 -2.26 -3.33 -9.86
N LYS A 27 -1.44 -2.87 -8.93
CA LYS A 27 -0.50 -3.70 -8.15
C LYS A 27 -1.25 -4.71 -7.27
N TYR A 28 -2.51 -4.39 -6.94
CA TYR A 28 -3.36 -5.19 -6.07
C TYR A 28 -4.73 -5.41 -6.71
N PRO A 29 -5.25 -6.65 -6.71
CA PRO A 29 -6.61 -6.94 -7.18
C PRO A 29 -7.64 -6.25 -6.29
N SER A 30 -8.75 -5.83 -6.86
CA SER A 30 -9.86 -5.25 -6.10
C SER A 30 -10.78 -6.33 -5.54
N GLN A 31 -11.25 -6.13 -4.31
CA GLN A 31 -12.25 -6.96 -3.65
C GLN A 31 -13.31 -6.09 -2.97
N THR A 32 -14.53 -6.64 -2.83
CA THR A 32 -15.61 -5.96 -2.11
C THR A 32 -15.67 -6.44 -0.67
N TYR A 33 -15.69 -5.49 0.24
CA TYR A 33 -15.83 -5.69 1.70
C TYR A 33 -17.02 -4.91 2.21
N THR A 34 -17.63 -5.38 3.28
CA THR A 34 -18.60 -4.59 4.05
C THR A 34 -17.87 -4.00 5.25
N ILE A 35 -17.62 -2.69 5.23
CA ILE A 35 -16.95 -1.94 6.30
C ILE A 35 -17.94 -0.94 6.86
N ALA A 36 -18.17 -0.98 8.17
CA ALA A 36 -19.17 -0.15 8.85
C ALA A 36 -20.56 -0.21 8.19
N GLY A 37 -20.97 -1.41 7.72
CA GLY A 37 -22.26 -1.65 7.06
C GLY A 37 -22.35 -1.18 5.60
N LYS A 38 -21.28 -0.66 5.00
CA LYS A 38 -21.25 -0.19 3.61
C LYS A 38 -20.39 -1.11 2.73
N PRO A 39 -20.87 -1.53 1.55
CA PRO A 39 -20.05 -2.27 0.59
C PRO A 39 -19.02 -1.32 -0.05
N MET A 40 -17.76 -1.71 -0.05
CA MET A 40 -16.63 -0.96 -0.64
C MET A 40 -15.77 -1.89 -1.46
N THR A 41 -15.49 -1.52 -2.72
CA THR A 41 -14.56 -2.27 -3.59
C THR A 41 -13.19 -1.62 -3.52
N LEU A 42 -12.21 -2.34 -2.97
CA LEU A 42 -10.91 -1.78 -2.58
C LEU A 42 -9.76 -2.65 -3.09
N ALA A 43 -8.65 -2.00 -3.46
CA ALA A 43 -7.39 -2.66 -3.80
C ALA A 43 -6.88 -3.46 -2.60
N THR A 44 -6.69 -4.78 -2.76
CA THR A 44 -6.51 -5.71 -1.65
C THR A 44 -5.22 -6.50 -1.75
N LYS A 45 -4.46 -6.53 -0.68
CA LYS A 45 -3.36 -7.47 -0.43
C LYS A 45 -3.86 -8.61 0.44
N LYS A 46 -4.01 -9.81 -0.12
CA LYS A 46 -4.24 -11.01 0.68
C LYS A 46 -2.93 -11.50 1.29
N CYS A 47 -2.93 -11.73 2.59
CA CYS A 47 -1.86 -12.44 3.26
C CYS A 47 -1.91 -13.92 2.91
N LYS A 48 -0.76 -14.53 2.63
CA LYS A 48 -0.69 -15.96 2.30
C LYS A 48 -1.00 -16.80 3.54
N THR A 49 -1.80 -17.83 3.37
CA THR A 49 -2.23 -18.71 4.46
C THR A 49 -1.12 -19.64 4.98
N ASP A 50 -0.09 -19.87 4.15
CA ASP A 50 1.08 -20.70 4.45
C ASP A 50 2.26 -19.92 5.05
N ARG A 51 2.10 -18.59 5.27
CA ARG A 51 3.17 -17.73 5.80
C ARG A 51 2.74 -16.95 7.03
N LYS A 52 3.64 -16.89 8.02
CA LYS A 52 3.45 -16.08 9.23
C LYS A 52 3.42 -14.58 8.91
N ASP A 53 4.20 -14.16 7.92
CA ASP A 53 4.44 -12.76 7.62
C ASP A 53 3.68 -12.33 6.37
N CYS A 54 2.98 -11.21 6.48
CA CYS A 54 2.33 -10.51 5.38
C CYS A 54 3.17 -9.29 4.99
N VAL A 55 3.87 -9.36 3.87
CA VAL A 55 4.71 -8.25 3.40
C VAL A 55 3.90 -7.31 2.51
N VAL A 56 3.91 -6.04 2.85
CA VAL A 56 3.22 -4.95 2.15
C VAL A 56 4.26 -3.97 1.62
N ASP A 57 4.32 -3.83 0.31
CA ASP A 57 5.16 -2.82 -0.32
C ASP A 57 4.46 -1.46 -0.29
N VAL A 58 5.18 -0.44 0.14
CA VAL A 58 4.79 0.96 0.14
C VAL A 58 5.64 1.67 -0.90
N ASP A 59 5.01 2.17 -1.97
CA ASP A 59 5.70 2.73 -3.14
C ASP A 59 5.06 4.06 -3.57
N PRO A 60 5.44 5.17 -2.91
CA PRO A 60 4.89 6.49 -3.24
C PRO A 60 5.45 7.11 -4.53
N THR A 61 6.45 6.45 -5.17
CA THR A 61 7.21 7.04 -6.28
C THR A 61 6.38 7.36 -7.53
N PRO A 62 5.44 6.49 -7.99
CA PRO A 62 4.70 6.77 -9.23
C PRO A 62 3.76 7.97 -9.12
N ASP A 63 3.04 8.05 -8.03
CA ASP A 63 2.13 9.14 -7.70
C ASP A 63 1.86 9.14 -6.19
N PRO A 64 2.41 10.09 -5.45
CA PRO A 64 2.20 10.18 -4.00
C PRO A 64 0.74 10.48 -3.60
N MET A 65 -0.12 10.87 -4.55
CA MET A 65 -1.54 11.10 -4.31
C MET A 65 -2.42 9.90 -4.68
N ALA A 66 -1.84 8.84 -5.26
CA ALA A 66 -2.55 7.64 -5.71
C ALA A 66 -2.18 6.39 -4.86
N ASN A 67 -2.61 5.24 -5.32
CA ASN A 67 -2.58 3.93 -4.64
C ASN A 67 -1.16 3.36 -4.40
N TRP A 68 -0.35 4.04 -3.60
CA TRP A 68 1.01 3.64 -3.26
C TRP A 68 1.12 2.54 -2.19
N ALA A 69 -0.02 2.15 -1.63
CA ALA A 69 -0.18 0.99 -0.75
C ALA A 69 -1.54 0.32 -1.02
N PRO A 70 -1.76 -0.96 -0.64
CA PRO A 70 -3.08 -1.57 -0.73
C PRO A 70 -4.06 -0.86 0.20
N ALA A 71 -5.29 -0.62 -0.27
CA ALA A 71 -6.33 -0.04 0.57
C ALA A 71 -6.84 -1.02 1.65
N VAL A 72 -6.65 -2.34 1.43
CA VAL A 72 -6.97 -3.40 2.39
C VAL A 72 -5.85 -4.43 2.45
N ILE A 73 -5.48 -4.81 3.67
CA ILE A 73 -4.73 -6.04 3.97
C ILE A 73 -5.74 -7.05 4.50
N ASP A 74 -5.94 -8.14 3.76
CA ASP A 74 -6.90 -9.20 4.11
C ASP A 74 -6.16 -10.39 4.74
N VAL A 75 -6.45 -10.65 6.01
CA VAL A 75 -5.85 -11.70 6.82
C VAL A 75 -6.88 -12.76 7.13
N ASP A 76 -6.66 -13.99 6.67
CA ASP A 76 -7.43 -15.16 7.07
C ASP A 76 -6.97 -15.65 8.45
N THR A 77 -7.72 -15.33 9.49
CA THR A 77 -7.39 -15.72 10.87
C THR A 77 -7.71 -17.17 11.18
N THR A 78 -8.41 -17.87 10.30
CA THR A 78 -8.66 -19.32 10.47
C THR A 78 -7.43 -20.14 10.14
N ALA A 79 -6.56 -19.63 9.24
CA ALA A 79 -5.28 -20.26 8.93
C ALA A 79 -4.27 -20.03 10.08
N PRO A 80 -3.67 -21.08 10.66
CA PRO A 80 -2.89 -20.97 11.91
C PRO A 80 -1.70 -20.00 11.83
N THR A 81 -1.16 -19.77 10.66
CA THR A 81 0.05 -18.97 10.47
C THR A 81 -0.16 -17.68 9.68
N SER A 82 -1.33 -17.49 9.07
CA SER A 82 -1.58 -16.33 8.21
C SER A 82 -1.53 -15.01 8.97
N GLY A 83 -0.70 -14.08 8.53
CA GLY A 83 -0.71 -12.69 8.99
C GLY A 83 -0.45 -12.47 10.47
N ASN A 84 0.30 -13.35 11.15
CA ASN A 84 0.74 -13.14 12.54
C ASN A 84 1.62 -11.89 12.69
N ALA A 85 2.30 -11.50 11.61
CA ALA A 85 2.99 -10.24 11.51
C ALA A 85 2.72 -9.59 10.15
N ILE A 86 2.56 -8.27 10.15
CA ILE A 86 2.45 -7.47 8.94
C ILE A 86 3.69 -6.60 8.85
N HIS A 87 4.37 -6.68 7.71
CA HIS A 87 5.60 -5.94 7.43
C HIS A 87 5.34 -4.94 6.31
N TRP A 88 5.34 -3.67 6.61
CA TRP A 88 5.36 -2.60 5.61
C TRP A 88 6.82 -2.25 5.30
N ARG A 89 7.15 -2.13 4.03
CA ARG A 89 8.48 -1.73 3.58
C ARG A 89 8.42 -0.70 2.46
N ILE A 90 9.25 0.31 2.55
CA ILE A 90 9.45 1.29 1.48
C ILE A 90 10.19 0.61 0.32
N LYS A 91 9.72 0.83 -0.91
CA LYS A 91 10.34 0.30 -2.13
C LYS A 91 11.49 1.17 -2.63
N ASP A 92 11.29 2.48 -2.59
CA ASP A 92 12.27 3.47 -3.01
C ASP A 92 12.88 4.14 -1.76
N ILE A 93 13.85 3.47 -1.16
CA ILE A 93 14.50 3.90 0.08
C ILE A 93 15.43 5.11 -0.12
N ASP A 94 15.79 5.43 -1.36
CA ASP A 94 16.65 6.57 -1.67
C ASP A 94 15.89 7.89 -1.56
N ASN A 95 14.58 7.86 -1.87
CA ASN A 95 13.74 9.06 -1.90
C ASN A 95 12.68 9.11 -0.79
N TRP A 96 12.38 7.96 -0.14
CA TRP A 96 11.28 7.89 0.81
C TRP A 96 11.65 7.21 2.12
N THR A 97 11.04 7.67 3.21
CA THR A 97 11.13 7.06 4.53
C THR A 97 9.77 7.05 5.20
N PHE A 98 9.57 6.18 6.19
CA PHE A 98 8.45 6.35 7.11
C PHE A 98 8.65 7.57 7.99
N ALA A 99 7.56 8.27 8.32
CA ALA A 99 7.53 9.24 9.41
C ALA A 99 7.62 8.52 10.77
N ASP A 100 7.76 9.26 11.84
CA ASP A 100 7.71 8.71 13.19
C ASP A 100 6.48 9.27 13.94
N PRO A 101 5.49 8.41 14.29
CA PRO A 101 5.28 7.03 13.86
C PRO A 101 4.83 6.95 12.39
N GLY A 102 5.29 5.89 11.68
CA GLY A 102 4.94 5.68 10.27
C GLY A 102 3.63 4.91 10.04
N ILE A 103 3.22 4.09 11.01
CA ILE A 103 1.92 3.39 11.05
C ILE A 103 1.20 3.80 12.34
N VAL A 104 -0.06 4.23 12.20
CA VAL A 104 -0.91 4.64 13.32
C VAL A 104 -2.28 4.01 13.18
N PHE A 105 -2.67 3.13 14.08
CA PHE A 105 -4.05 2.63 14.16
C PHE A 105 -4.94 3.71 14.75
N LYS A 106 -6.10 3.98 14.10
CA LYS A 106 -6.94 5.13 14.41
C LYS A 106 -7.80 4.94 15.66
N ASP A 107 -8.06 3.69 16.04
CA ASP A 107 -8.89 3.40 17.20
C ASP A 107 -8.15 2.57 18.27
N GLY A 108 -8.72 2.56 19.47
CA GLY A 108 -8.18 1.80 20.60
C GLY A 108 -8.25 0.28 20.39
N ALA A 109 -9.13 -0.23 19.53
CA ALA A 109 -9.20 -1.64 19.19
C ALA A 109 -7.97 -2.03 18.33
N GLY A 110 -7.67 -1.27 17.28
CA GLY A 110 -6.48 -1.48 16.47
C GLY A 110 -5.19 -1.32 17.28
N GLN A 111 -5.10 -0.34 18.16
CA GLN A 111 -3.93 -0.14 19.03
C GLN A 111 -3.66 -1.32 19.96
N ARG A 112 -4.70 -2.01 20.43
CA ARG A 112 -4.55 -3.24 21.25
C ARG A 112 -4.25 -4.47 20.40
N GLN A 113 -4.78 -4.49 19.18
CA GLN A 113 -4.64 -5.62 18.24
C GLN A 113 -3.25 -5.72 17.63
N PHE A 114 -2.57 -4.58 17.45
CA PHE A 114 -1.30 -4.51 16.76
C PHE A 114 -0.21 -3.88 17.65
N SER A 115 0.91 -4.59 17.75
CA SER A 115 2.12 -4.12 18.44
C SER A 115 3.23 -3.92 17.42
N CYS A 116 3.66 -2.68 17.22
CA CYS A 116 4.53 -2.29 16.11
C CYS A 116 5.93 -1.90 16.55
N VAL A 117 6.92 -2.34 15.76
CA VAL A 117 8.31 -1.86 15.81
C VAL A 117 8.57 -1.09 14.53
N HIS A 118 9.08 0.13 14.68
CA HIS A 118 9.31 1.08 13.60
C HIS A 118 10.79 1.24 13.31
N THR A 119 11.13 1.21 12.02
CA THR A 119 12.41 1.68 11.50
C THR A 119 12.16 2.68 10.38
N ARG A 120 13.21 3.36 9.93
CA ARG A 120 13.12 4.36 8.87
C ARG A 120 12.51 3.82 7.56
N PHE A 121 12.75 2.56 7.23
CA PHE A 121 12.38 1.98 5.93
C PHE A 121 11.44 0.78 6.03
N ALA A 122 11.22 0.28 7.22
CA ALA A 122 10.35 -0.87 7.46
C ALA A 122 9.64 -0.76 8.82
N ILE A 123 8.41 -1.22 8.86
CA ILE A 123 7.62 -1.32 10.09
C ILE A 123 7.07 -2.72 10.18
N GLN A 124 7.25 -3.37 11.31
CA GLN A 124 6.69 -4.67 11.60
C GLN A 124 5.70 -4.56 12.74
N CYS A 125 4.46 -5.00 12.51
CA CYS A 125 3.46 -5.11 13.55
C CYS A 125 3.09 -6.57 13.78
N LYS A 126 3.23 -7.04 15.01
CA LYS A 126 2.60 -8.27 15.45
C LYS A 126 1.07 -8.07 15.39
N ASN A 127 0.35 -9.04 14.84
CA ASN A 127 -1.10 -9.05 14.75
C ASN A 127 -1.64 -10.14 15.67
N ASP A 128 -2.39 -9.78 16.71
CA ASP A 128 -2.99 -10.75 17.65
C ASP A 128 -4.22 -11.47 17.06
N ARG A 129 -4.57 -11.14 15.80
CA ARG A 129 -5.53 -11.88 14.95
C ARG A 129 -6.97 -11.87 15.45
N GLY A 130 -7.36 -10.93 16.29
CA GLY A 130 -8.77 -10.70 16.62
C GLY A 130 -9.55 -10.38 15.34
N VAL A 131 -10.71 -11.03 15.16
CA VAL A 131 -11.60 -10.77 14.02
C VAL A 131 -12.10 -9.34 14.04
N GLY A 132 -11.99 -8.63 12.93
CA GLY A 132 -12.42 -7.23 12.82
C GLY A 132 -11.82 -6.49 11.64
N ALA A 133 -12.30 -5.26 11.46
CA ALA A 133 -11.74 -4.31 10.51
C ALA A 133 -11.08 -3.16 11.28
N TYR A 134 -9.81 -2.93 11.01
CA TYR A 134 -8.97 -1.98 11.75
C TYR A 134 -8.43 -0.93 10.79
N GLU A 135 -8.89 0.30 10.93
CA GLU A 135 -8.39 1.42 10.15
C GLU A 135 -7.04 1.88 10.68
N TYR A 136 -6.09 2.10 9.77
CA TYR A 136 -4.80 2.64 10.15
C TYR A 136 -4.34 3.70 9.15
N ARG A 137 -3.33 4.46 9.51
CA ARG A 137 -2.70 5.48 8.68
C ARG A 137 -1.28 5.07 8.37
N ILE A 138 -0.88 5.20 7.10
CA ILE A 138 0.52 5.14 6.68
C ILE A 138 1.01 6.56 6.47
N ARG A 139 2.19 6.88 7.00
CA ARG A 139 2.81 8.20 6.93
C ARG A 139 4.24 8.07 6.39
N VAL A 140 4.51 8.76 5.28
CA VAL A 140 5.82 8.74 4.62
C VAL A 140 6.33 10.14 4.40
N LEU A 141 7.66 10.29 4.38
CA LEU A 141 8.37 11.54 4.13
C LEU A 141 9.17 11.41 2.85
N LYS A 142 9.14 12.42 2.00
CA LYS A 142 10.04 12.54 0.86
C LYS A 142 11.40 13.04 1.35
N ASN A 143 12.48 12.34 1.00
CA ASN A 143 13.84 12.64 1.44
C ASN A 143 14.01 12.74 2.97
N GLY A 144 13.07 12.16 3.74
CA GLY A 144 13.08 12.21 5.20
C GLY A 144 12.68 13.56 5.81
N GLU A 145 12.14 14.47 5.03
CA GLU A 145 11.84 15.86 5.43
C GLU A 145 10.43 16.31 5.03
N GLY A 146 9.98 17.41 5.62
CA GLY A 146 8.71 18.06 5.30
C GLY A 146 7.49 17.44 5.96
N PRO A 147 6.28 17.86 5.55
CA PRO A 147 5.05 17.28 6.06
C PRO A 147 4.87 15.86 5.49
N PRO A 148 4.40 14.91 6.31
CA PRO A 148 4.17 13.55 5.83
C PRO A 148 3.03 13.51 4.80
N ILE A 149 3.19 12.66 3.79
CA ILE A 149 2.11 12.24 2.92
C ILE A 149 1.43 11.04 3.58
N GLU A 150 0.11 11.02 3.58
CA GLU A 150 -0.68 10.06 4.35
C GLU A 150 -1.70 9.32 3.49
N THR A 151 -2.00 8.08 3.85
CA THR A 151 -3.14 7.30 3.34
C THR A 151 -3.75 6.49 4.46
N ASP A 152 -5.04 6.18 4.35
CA ASP A 152 -5.85 5.56 5.40
C ASP A 152 -6.40 4.18 4.96
N PRO A 153 -5.57 3.13 4.94
CA PRO A 153 -6.00 1.78 4.61
C PRO A 153 -6.59 1.02 5.81
N TRP A 154 -7.00 -0.24 5.55
CA TRP A 154 -7.59 -1.15 6.51
C TRP A 154 -6.81 -2.46 6.64
N VAL A 155 -6.76 -3.02 7.85
CA VAL A 155 -6.50 -4.45 8.05
C VAL A 155 -7.84 -5.12 8.37
N ILE A 156 -8.18 -6.17 7.63
CA ILE A 156 -9.37 -6.99 7.85
C ILE A 156 -8.91 -8.38 8.27
N ASN A 157 -9.13 -8.71 9.53
CA ASN A 157 -8.94 -10.03 10.11
C ASN A 157 -10.28 -10.78 10.07
N ARG A 158 -10.36 -11.91 9.37
CA ARG A 158 -11.60 -12.67 9.16
C ARG A 158 -11.42 -14.18 9.31
#